data_3db8227419d9d833619d01dd157beec6
#
_entry.id   3db8227419d9d833619d01dd157beec6
#
_cell.length_a   1.000
_cell.length_b   1.000
_cell.length_c   1.000
_cell.angle_alpha   90.00
_cell.angle_beta   90.00
_cell.angle_gamma   90.00
#
_symmetry.space_group_name_H-M   'P 1'
#
loop_
_entity.id
_entity.type
_entity.pdbx_description
1 polymer ?
#
loop_
_entity_poly.entity_id
_entity_poly.type
_entity_poly.pdbx_seq_one_letter_code
_entity_poly.pdbx_strand_id
1 'polypeptide(L)'
;MATLLDMEEMVRRHKQGEDPFDLAIEKWVRIRDYLMKQAGPDRYREAFHCGSTKIIFCLDYKDHCPFCPMENVCFDSQSLYYQIMRSLQVYSLAGALLPREPVLQLIESYIGDLRGYRDEWLKKSH
;
A
#
# COMPACT_ATOMS: atom_id res chain seq x y z
N MET A 1 -12.12 10.48 -10.94
CA MET A 1 -12.39 10.33 -9.50
C MET A 1 -11.35 9.43 -8.85
N ALA A 2 -10.87 9.83 -7.67
CA ALA A 2 -9.95 8.98 -6.91
C ALA A 2 -10.76 7.86 -6.25
N THR A 3 -10.56 6.62 -6.70
CA THR A 3 -11.21 5.44 -6.13
C THR A 3 -10.13 4.48 -5.65
N LEU A 4 -10.43 3.77 -4.56
CA LEU A 4 -9.50 2.79 -4.04
C LEU A 4 -9.44 1.57 -4.96
N LEU A 5 -8.23 0.99 -5.05
CA LEU A 5 -8.02 -0.21 -5.86
C LEU A 5 -8.32 -1.43 -5.01
N ASP A 6 -9.38 -2.16 -5.34
CA ASP A 6 -9.77 -3.31 -4.55
C ASP A 6 -9.03 -4.59 -4.99
N MET A 7 -9.10 -5.59 -4.13
CA MET A 7 -8.39 -6.85 -4.34
C MET A 7 -8.84 -7.58 -5.60
N GLU A 8 -10.14 -7.54 -5.88
CA GLU A 8 -10.70 -8.21 -7.05
C GLU A 8 -10.15 -7.62 -8.35
N GLU A 9 -10.08 -6.30 -8.44
CA GLU A 9 -9.50 -5.63 -9.60
C GLU A 9 -8.02 -5.94 -9.74
N MET A 10 -7.27 -5.95 -8.62
CA MET A 10 -5.84 -6.27 -8.64
C MET A 10 -5.59 -7.69 -9.16
N VAL A 11 -6.36 -8.66 -8.68
CA VAL A 11 -6.21 -10.06 -9.11
C VAL A 11 -6.51 -10.19 -10.59
N ARG A 12 -7.60 -9.55 -11.05
CA ARG A 12 -7.97 -9.59 -12.47
C ARG A 12 -6.85 -9.01 -13.35
N ARG A 13 -6.31 -7.86 -12.96
CA ARG A 13 -5.28 -7.18 -13.74
C ARG A 13 -3.97 -7.96 -13.72
N HIS A 14 -3.63 -8.59 -12.61
CA HIS A 14 -2.44 -9.44 -12.53
C HIS A 14 -2.57 -10.64 -13.48
N LYS A 15 -3.75 -11.25 -13.56
CA LYS A 15 -4.00 -12.35 -14.49
C LYS A 15 -3.89 -11.91 -15.95
N GLN A 16 -4.07 -10.63 -16.22
CA GLN A 16 -3.91 -10.04 -17.55
C GLN A 16 -2.45 -9.69 -17.86
N GLY A 17 -1.54 -9.94 -16.94
CA GLY A 17 -0.11 -9.75 -17.15
C GLY A 17 0.49 -8.48 -16.54
N GLU A 18 -0.27 -7.73 -15.73
CA GLU A 18 0.28 -6.52 -15.11
C GLU A 18 1.25 -6.88 -13.98
N ASP A 19 2.30 -6.08 -13.86
CA ASP A 19 3.37 -6.28 -12.88
C ASP A 19 2.86 -6.10 -11.45
N PRO A 20 3.19 -7.02 -10.52
CA PRO A 20 2.74 -6.89 -9.13
C PRO A 20 3.21 -5.63 -8.43
N PHE A 21 4.43 -5.15 -8.73
CA PHE A 21 4.92 -3.89 -8.15
C PHE A 21 4.11 -2.71 -8.66
N ASP A 22 3.79 -2.68 -9.95
CA ASP A 22 2.97 -1.60 -10.52
C ASP A 22 1.59 -1.56 -9.88
N LEU A 23 0.99 -2.72 -9.61
CA LEU A 23 -0.30 -2.80 -8.94
C LEU A 23 -0.22 -2.32 -7.50
N ALA A 24 0.84 -2.69 -6.78
CA ALA A 24 1.05 -2.23 -5.41
C ALA A 24 1.24 -0.70 -5.36
N ILE A 25 2.04 -0.16 -6.28
CA ILE A 25 2.26 1.27 -6.37
C ILE A 25 0.95 2.00 -6.68
N GLU A 26 0.18 1.50 -7.65
CA GLU A 26 -1.10 2.11 -7.99
C GLU A 26 -2.07 2.09 -6.81
N LYS A 27 -2.10 1.00 -6.04
CA LYS A 27 -2.94 0.89 -4.86
C LYS A 27 -2.67 2.04 -3.89
N TRP A 28 -1.40 2.29 -3.59
CA TRP A 28 -1.01 3.33 -2.64
C TRP A 28 -1.14 4.74 -3.21
N VAL A 29 -0.92 4.91 -4.52
CA VAL A 29 -1.20 6.19 -5.19
C VAL A 29 -2.69 6.53 -5.06
N ARG A 30 -3.57 5.56 -5.28
CA ARG A 30 -5.01 5.78 -5.15
C ARG A 30 -5.42 6.06 -3.71
N ILE A 31 -4.79 5.40 -2.72
CA ILE A 31 -5.04 5.68 -1.30
C ILE A 31 -4.65 7.13 -0.99
N ARG A 32 -3.47 7.55 -1.44
CA ARG A 32 -3.00 8.92 -1.25
C ARG A 32 -3.98 9.92 -1.84
N ASP A 33 -4.36 9.73 -3.09
CA ASP A 33 -5.25 10.66 -3.79
C ASP A 33 -6.63 10.71 -3.14
N TYR A 34 -7.12 9.56 -2.69
CA TYR A 34 -8.39 9.45 -1.98
C TYR A 34 -8.39 10.29 -0.70
N LEU A 35 -7.31 10.21 0.09
CA LEU A 35 -7.19 10.98 1.33
C LEU A 35 -6.91 12.46 1.06
N MET A 36 -6.21 12.79 -0.02
CA MET A 36 -5.98 14.18 -0.40
C MET A 36 -7.29 14.88 -0.79
N LYS A 37 -8.18 14.14 -1.44
CA LYS A 37 -9.43 14.71 -1.92
C LYS A 37 -10.39 14.99 -0.77
N GLN A 38 -10.48 14.09 0.19
CA GLN A 38 -11.37 14.25 1.33
C GLN A 38 -10.84 13.48 2.53
N ALA A 39 -10.67 14.13 3.66
CA ALA A 39 -10.26 13.52 4.91
C ALA A 39 -11.44 13.37 5.85
N GLY A 40 -11.27 12.49 6.85
CA GLY A 40 -12.28 12.22 7.88
C GLY A 40 -12.11 10.81 8.40
N PRO A 41 -12.62 10.50 9.62
CA PRO A 41 -12.44 9.17 10.21
C PRO A 41 -12.88 8.02 9.31
N ASP A 42 -14.00 8.17 8.61
CA ASP A 42 -14.50 7.12 7.71
C ASP A 42 -13.55 6.90 6.53
N ARG A 43 -12.97 7.97 5.98
CA ARG A 43 -12.03 7.88 4.87
C ARG A 43 -10.75 7.19 5.30
N TYR A 44 -10.23 7.49 6.49
CA TYR A 44 -9.06 6.84 7.03
C TYR A 44 -9.31 5.37 7.31
N ARG A 45 -10.52 5.02 7.77
CA ARG A 45 -10.90 3.62 8.00
C ARG A 45 -10.93 2.85 6.68
N GLU A 46 -11.51 3.43 5.63
CA GLU A 46 -11.54 2.80 4.31
C GLU A 46 -10.13 2.62 3.75
N ALA A 47 -9.27 3.62 3.92
CA ALA A 47 -7.87 3.53 3.50
C ALA A 47 -7.13 2.43 4.27
N PHE A 48 -7.39 2.29 5.58
CA PHE A 48 -6.81 1.22 6.38
C PHE A 48 -7.24 -0.15 5.85
N HIS A 49 -8.52 -0.35 5.59
CA HIS A 49 -9.02 -1.62 5.06
C HIS A 49 -8.40 -1.93 3.69
N CYS A 50 -8.32 -0.95 2.81
CA CYS A 50 -7.69 -1.14 1.50
C CYS A 50 -6.21 -1.49 1.67
N GLY A 51 -5.49 -0.79 2.55
CA GLY A 51 -4.08 -1.04 2.78
C GLY A 51 -3.79 -2.39 3.42
N SER A 52 -4.75 -2.92 4.20
CA SER A 52 -4.57 -4.20 4.89
C SER A 52 -4.91 -5.41 4.04
N THR A 53 -5.53 -5.23 2.86
CA THR A 53 -5.82 -6.37 1.99
C THR A 53 -4.53 -6.98 1.47
N LYS A 54 -4.55 -8.29 1.20
CA LYS A 54 -3.38 -8.98 0.66
C LYS A 54 -2.99 -8.35 -0.68
N ILE A 55 -1.69 -8.15 -0.85
CA ILE A 55 -1.16 -7.69 -2.13
C ILE A 55 -0.94 -8.90 -3.03
N ILE A 56 -0.72 -8.64 -4.32
CA ILE A 56 -0.52 -9.71 -5.30
C ILE A 56 0.64 -10.62 -4.90
N PHE A 57 1.69 -10.07 -4.29
CA PHE A 57 2.83 -10.88 -3.83
C PHE A 57 2.40 -11.95 -2.82
N CYS A 58 1.44 -11.64 -1.95
CA CYS A 58 0.95 -12.63 -0.99
C CYS A 58 0.26 -13.81 -1.69
N LEU A 59 -0.35 -13.58 -2.85
CA LEU A 59 -0.97 -14.63 -3.64
C LEU A 59 0.07 -15.46 -4.40
N ASP A 60 1.07 -14.78 -5.00
CA ASP A 60 2.12 -15.44 -5.78
C ASP A 60 3.06 -16.27 -4.89
N TYR A 61 3.36 -15.77 -3.69
CA TYR A 61 4.32 -16.39 -2.77
C TYR A 61 3.64 -16.96 -1.53
N LYS A 62 2.41 -17.43 -1.68
CA LYS A 62 1.66 -18.05 -0.59
C LYS A 62 2.49 -19.17 0.04
N ASP A 63 2.63 -19.12 1.36
CA ASP A 63 3.42 -20.09 2.13
C ASP A 63 4.92 -20.05 1.85
N HIS A 64 5.39 -19.09 1.04
CA HIS A 64 6.80 -18.92 0.68
C HIS A 64 7.28 -17.49 0.92
N CYS A 65 6.84 -16.89 2.02
CA CYS A 65 7.20 -15.50 2.38
C CYS A 65 8.70 -15.21 2.37
N PRO A 66 9.60 -16.14 2.78
CA PRO A 66 11.04 -15.88 2.71
C PRO A 66 11.56 -15.59 1.31
N PHE A 67 10.84 -16.01 0.27
CA PHE A 67 11.23 -15.76 -1.13
C PHE A 67 10.51 -14.57 -1.74
N CYS A 68 9.58 -13.95 -1.00
CA CYS A 68 8.80 -12.81 -1.49
C CYS A 68 9.66 -11.54 -1.52
N PRO A 69 9.63 -10.75 -2.61
CA PRO A 69 10.36 -9.49 -2.66
C PRO A 69 9.99 -8.49 -1.56
N MET A 70 8.81 -8.66 -0.97
CA MET A 70 8.28 -7.76 0.06
C MET A 70 8.48 -8.29 1.49
N GLU A 71 9.26 -9.35 1.67
CA GLU A 71 9.45 -9.96 2.99
C GLU A 71 9.91 -8.94 4.03
N ASN A 72 10.91 -8.14 3.70
CA ASN A 72 11.47 -7.16 4.63
C ASN A 72 10.45 -6.08 5.02
N VAL A 73 9.52 -5.79 4.15
CA VAL A 73 8.45 -4.82 4.43
C VAL A 73 7.39 -5.44 5.34
N CYS A 74 6.97 -6.68 5.03
CA CYS A 74 5.87 -7.34 5.74
C CYS A 74 6.25 -7.75 7.16
N PHE A 75 7.50 -8.13 7.40
CA PHE A 75 7.95 -8.63 8.70
C PHE A 75 8.73 -7.61 9.54
N ASP A 76 8.97 -6.41 9.01
CA ASP A 76 9.67 -5.37 9.75
C ASP A 76 8.66 -4.40 10.38
N SER A 77 8.52 -4.47 11.70
CA SER A 77 7.59 -3.62 12.45
C SER A 77 7.97 -2.13 12.42
N GLN A 78 9.19 -1.82 11.96
CA GLN A 78 9.66 -0.43 11.81
C GLN A 78 9.51 0.07 10.37
N SER A 79 9.01 -0.76 9.45
CA SER A 79 8.86 -0.38 8.05
C SER A 79 7.83 0.74 7.89
N LEU A 80 7.95 1.48 6.79
CA LEU A 80 6.97 2.52 6.45
C LEU A 80 5.55 1.95 6.35
N TYR A 81 5.42 0.74 5.83
CA TYR A 81 4.11 0.08 5.74
C TYR A 81 3.44 0.01 7.11
N TYR A 82 4.14 -0.51 8.13
CA TYR A 82 3.57 -0.61 9.48
C TYR A 82 3.31 0.76 10.10
N GLN A 83 4.20 1.72 9.86
CA GLN A 83 3.99 3.10 10.33
C GLN A 83 2.71 3.70 9.74
N ILE A 84 2.49 3.50 8.44
CA ILE A 84 1.29 3.97 7.75
C ILE A 84 0.05 3.30 8.34
N MET A 85 0.08 1.99 8.50
CA MET A 85 -1.08 1.24 8.99
C MET A 85 -1.46 1.66 10.41
N ARG A 86 -0.47 1.86 11.28
CA ARG A 86 -0.72 2.37 12.64
C ARG A 86 -1.30 3.78 12.59
N SER A 87 -0.75 4.64 11.73
CA SER A 87 -1.25 6.01 11.58
C SER A 87 -2.69 6.02 11.09
N LEU A 88 -3.01 5.23 10.07
CA LEU A 88 -4.38 5.15 9.55
C LEU A 88 -5.36 4.68 10.62
N GLN A 89 -4.94 3.75 11.47
CA GLN A 89 -5.77 3.27 12.57
C GLN A 89 -6.07 4.39 13.56
N VAL A 90 -5.03 5.14 13.98
CA VAL A 90 -5.20 6.28 14.88
C VAL A 90 -6.09 7.35 14.23
N TYR A 91 -5.85 7.67 12.97
CA TYR A 91 -6.60 8.69 12.26
C TYR A 91 -8.07 8.27 12.05
N SER A 92 -8.34 6.98 11.96
CA SER A 92 -9.72 6.50 11.85
C SER A 92 -10.53 6.77 13.11
N LEU A 93 -9.84 6.96 14.26
CA LEU A 93 -10.49 7.25 15.53
C LEU A 93 -10.53 8.75 15.83
N ALA A 94 -9.49 9.49 15.44
CA ALA A 94 -9.31 10.89 15.83
C ALA A 94 -8.96 11.82 14.66
N GLY A 95 -9.22 11.39 13.43
CA GLY A 95 -8.79 12.10 12.22
C GLY A 95 -9.31 13.53 12.11
N ALA A 96 -10.47 13.82 12.69
CA ALA A 96 -11.01 15.18 12.67
C ALA A 96 -10.16 16.18 13.46
N LEU A 97 -9.31 15.67 14.37
CA LEU A 97 -8.47 16.49 15.24
C LEU A 97 -7.00 16.48 14.82
N LEU A 98 -6.64 15.70 13.80
CA LEU A 98 -5.25 15.51 13.40
C LEU A 98 -5.00 16.08 12.01
N PRO A 99 -3.81 16.68 11.77
CA PRO A 99 -3.46 17.15 10.44
C PRO A 99 -3.23 15.97 9.50
N ARG A 100 -3.62 16.14 8.26
CA ARG A 100 -3.53 15.10 7.22
C ARG A 100 -2.10 14.89 6.71
N GLU A 101 -1.31 15.94 6.69
CA GLU A 101 0.00 15.97 6.05
C GLU A 101 0.97 14.87 6.51
N PRO A 102 1.12 14.58 7.81
CA PRO A 102 2.07 13.54 8.22
C PRO A 102 1.78 12.16 7.64
N VAL A 103 0.52 11.75 7.58
CA VAL A 103 0.19 10.44 7.02
C VAL A 103 0.38 10.44 5.50
N LEU A 104 0.10 11.55 4.83
CA LEU A 104 0.34 11.67 3.39
C LEU A 104 1.83 11.58 3.06
N GLN A 105 2.69 12.19 3.89
CA GLN A 105 4.14 12.11 3.71
C GLN A 105 4.65 10.69 3.87
N LEU A 106 4.13 9.95 4.84
CA LEU A 106 4.49 8.53 5.00
C LEU A 106 4.11 7.73 3.76
N ILE A 107 2.92 7.95 3.23
CA ILE A 107 2.46 7.25 2.03
C ILE A 107 3.33 7.60 0.82
N GLU A 108 3.67 8.88 0.64
CA GLU A 108 4.55 9.32 -0.44
C GLU A 108 5.92 8.63 -0.36
N SER A 109 6.48 8.56 0.85
CA SER A 109 7.77 7.90 1.06
C SER A 109 7.68 6.42 0.74
N TYR A 110 6.59 5.76 1.13
CA TYR A 110 6.38 4.35 0.85
C TYR A 110 6.25 4.08 -0.65
N ILE A 111 5.53 4.95 -1.37
CA ILE A 111 5.42 4.84 -2.84
C ILE A 111 6.81 4.91 -3.47
N GLY A 112 7.67 5.83 -3.00
CA GLY A 112 9.04 5.92 -3.45
C GLY A 112 9.83 4.64 -3.20
N ASP A 113 9.66 4.05 -2.02
CA ASP A 113 10.33 2.80 -1.67
C ASP A 113 9.85 1.65 -2.56
N LEU A 114 8.56 1.58 -2.86
CA LEU A 114 8.02 0.54 -3.75
C LEU A 114 8.61 0.64 -5.14
N ARG A 115 8.81 1.85 -5.66
CA ARG A 115 9.45 2.06 -6.96
C ARG A 115 10.90 1.59 -6.93
N GLY A 116 11.62 1.83 -5.83
CA GLY A 116 12.97 1.35 -5.65
C GLY A 116 13.05 -0.17 -5.61
N TYR A 117 12.16 -0.81 -4.88
CA TYR A 117 12.10 -2.28 -4.81
C TYR A 117 11.81 -2.87 -6.18
N ARG A 118 10.91 -2.28 -6.96
CA ARG A 118 10.61 -2.71 -8.32
C ARG A 118 11.87 -2.65 -9.19
N ASP A 119 12.59 -1.55 -9.14
CA ASP A 119 13.80 -1.37 -9.94
C ASP A 119 14.86 -2.41 -9.57
N GLU A 120 15.07 -2.67 -8.28
CA GLU A 120 16.00 -3.69 -7.82
C GLU A 120 15.58 -5.09 -8.27
N TRP A 121 14.29 -5.40 -8.15
CA TRP A 121 13.76 -6.70 -8.55
C TRP A 121 13.95 -6.94 -10.05
N LEU A 122 13.68 -5.94 -10.87
CA LEU A 122 13.87 -6.03 -12.33
C LEU A 122 15.33 -6.26 -12.69
N LYS A 123 16.27 -5.64 -11.98
CA LYS A 123 17.71 -5.85 -12.19
C LYS A 123 18.11 -7.28 -11.87
N LYS A 124 17.55 -7.87 -10.81
CA LYS A 124 17.88 -9.24 -10.42
C LYS A 124 17.27 -10.28 -11.34
N SER A 125 16.21 -9.93 -12.07
CA SER A 125 15.50 -10.85 -12.96
C SER A 125 16.16 -10.95 -14.34
N HIS A 126 17.19 -10.16 -14.57
CA HIS A 126 17.96 -10.17 -15.82
C HIS A 126 19.39 -10.70 -15.59
#